data_13d787a68c4c4fc1097e4882df384342
#
_entry.id   13d787a68c4c4fc1097e4882df384342
#
_cell.length_a   1.000
_cell.length_b   1.000
_cell.length_c   1.000
_cell.angle_alpha   90.00
_cell.angle_beta   90.00
_cell.angle_gamma   90.00
#
_symmetry.space_group_name_H-M   'P 1'
#
loop_
_entity.id
_entity.type
_entity.pdbx_description
1 polymer ?
#
loop_
_entity_poly.entity_id
_entity_poly.type
_entity_poly.pdbx_seq_one_letter_code
_entity_poly.pdbx_strand_id
1 'polypeptide(L)'
;MSVLDKIKRFLDWSGSTKPDINLYTEIYDQLRPFRLPLITIVLMMLIGTLGYVFIAGFSLVDAFYQAGMTFTTVGFTEVAPISPAGRIFTVLFILMGFGTFSFCLGVVVEVIKKGTLQNLLREQRMINNIARLKNHYIICYNNIYCAELAKQFRENHLPFVVIDPNPNLAKIAEENRYPYFIVGEPHVETTMLKAHLSSAKSVITLSPNLADNIAIISLVRLYEKELGRITPYSIMANSDDDSDTQRLKKLGANSIVSPSKLAAQRLSAISVRPDMENILERFLYQKDSPIDIEEITIPDFSWVRFKRLKETRL
;
A
#
# COMPACT_ATOMS: atom_id res chain seq x y z
N MET A 1 28.20 -2.09 -16.27
CA MET A 1 27.84 -2.75 -14.99
C MET A 1 28.98 -3.65 -14.60
N SER A 2 29.67 -3.36 -13.48
CA SER A 2 30.91 -4.06 -13.11
C SER A 2 30.60 -5.46 -12.57
N VAL A 3 31.59 -6.38 -12.67
CA VAL A 3 31.51 -7.76 -12.13
C VAL A 3 31.24 -7.71 -10.61
N LEU A 4 31.74 -6.69 -9.93
CA LEU A 4 31.49 -6.40 -8.51
C LEU A 4 30.02 -6.13 -8.19
N ASP A 5 29.27 -5.49 -9.11
CA ASP A 5 27.83 -5.23 -8.91
C ASP A 5 27.01 -6.53 -9.04
N LYS A 6 27.46 -7.46 -9.90
CA LYS A 6 26.85 -8.78 -10.02
C LYS A 6 27.12 -9.64 -8.78
N ILE A 7 28.32 -9.58 -8.22
CA ILE A 7 28.70 -10.32 -7.00
C ILE A 7 28.01 -9.75 -5.78
N LYS A 8 27.89 -8.41 -5.64
CA LYS A 8 27.09 -7.79 -4.58
C LYS A 8 25.62 -8.18 -4.66
N ARG A 9 25.04 -8.23 -5.87
CA ARG A 9 23.65 -8.70 -6.06
C ARG A 9 23.49 -10.20 -5.76
N PHE A 10 24.50 -11.01 -5.99
CA PHE A 10 24.49 -12.45 -5.68
C PHE A 10 24.61 -12.72 -4.17
N LEU A 11 25.38 -11.89 -3.45
CA LEU A 11 25.53 -11.96 -1.99
C LEU A 11 24.39 -11.24 -1.24
N ASP A 12 23.74 -10.27 -1.87
CA ASP A 12 22.63 -9.50 -1.31
C ASP A 12 21.28 -10.11 -1.70
N TRP A 13 21.15 -11.41 -1.56
CA TRP A 13 19.89 -12.15 -1.69
C TRP A 13 18.83 -11.74 -0.63
N SER A 14 19.26 -11.03 0.38
CA SER A 14 18.33 -10.41 1.33
C SER A 14 17.80 -9.12 0.71
N GLY A 15 16.61 -9.14 0.12
CA GLY A 15 15.93 -7.97 -0.40
C GLY A 15 16.07 -6.74 0.52
N SER A 16 16.01 -5.57 -0.07
CA SER A 16 16.07 -4.30 0.66
C SER A 16 15.15 -4.33 1.89
N THR A 17 15.60 -3.82 3.01
CA THR A 17 14.75 -3.59 4.19
C THR A 17 14.11 -2.19 4.15
N LYS A 18 14.35 -1.44 3.08
CA LYS A 18 13.77 -0.12 2.84
C LYS A 18 12.56 -0.27 1.91
N PRO A 19 11.51 0.53 2.11
CA PRO A 19 10.39 0.58 1.17
C PRO A 19 10.87 0.89 -0.25
N ASP A 20 10.28 0.24 -1.24
CA ASP A 20 10.57 0.49 -2.67
C ASP A 20 10.07 1.86 -3.13
N ILE A 21 9.23 2.53 -2.34
CA ILE A 21 8.62 3.83 -2.64
C ILE A 21 9.19 4.95 -1.79
N ASN A 22 9.29 6.15 -2.37
CA ASN A 22 9.65 7.36 -1.61
C ASN A 22 8.39 7.93 -0.92
N LEU A 23 8.24 7.67 0.37
CA LEU A 23 7.10 8.12 1.18
C LEU A 23 6.97 9.64 1.29
N TYR A 24 8.04 10.41 1.02
CA TYR A 24 8.00 11.87 1.12
C TYR A 24 7.09 12.53 0.09
N THR A 25 7.01 11.99 -1.12
CA THR A 25 6.14 12.53 -2.17
C THR A 25 4.66 12.36 -1.82
N GLU A 26 4.31 11.26 -1.20
CA GLU A 26 2.94 10.95 -0.82
C GLU A 26 2.46 11.81 0.36
N ILE A 27 3.32 12.07 1.35
CA ILE A 27 3.05 13.00 2.46
C ILE A 27 2.78 14.41 1.92
N TYR A 28 3.57 14.85 0.94
CA TYR A 28 3.44 16.18 0.35
C TYR A 28 2.08 16.39 -0.31
N ASP A 29 1.57 15.40 -1.04
CA ASP A 29 0.25 15.49 -1.68
C ASP A 29 -0.89 15.49 -0.66
N GLN A 30 -0.73 14.77 0.44
CA GLN A 30 -1.74 14.73 1.49
C GLN A 30 -1.75 15.97 2.39
N LEU A 31 -0.65 16.74 2.44
CA LEU A 31 -0.61 18.06 3.09
C LEU A 31 -1.15 19.19 2.19
N ARG A 32 -1.54 18.87 0.96
CA ARG A 32 -2.10 19.84 0.00
C ARG A 32 -3.27 20.68 0.55
N PRO A 33 -4.22 20.15 1.36
CA PRO A 33 -5.29 20.95 1.95
C PRO A 33 -4.82 22.11 2.82
N PHE A 34 -3.63 22.01 3.45
CA PHE A 34 -3.08 23.05 4.32
C PHE A 34 -2.43 24.21 3.57
N ARG A 35 -2.23 24.12 2.25
CA ARG A 35 -1.59 25.18 1.45
C ARG A 35 -2.41 26.45 1.44
N LEU A 36 -3.72 26.36 1.18
CA LEU A 36 -4.62 27.51 1.17
C LEU A 36 -4.67 28.22 2.53
N PRO A 37 -4.92 27.54 3.66
CA PRO A 37 -4.81 28.15 4.98
C PRO A 37 -3.48 28.86 5.22
N LEU A 38 -2.33 28.23 4.90
CA LEU A 38 -1.01 28.86 5.07
C LEU A 38 -0.85 30.13 4.23
N ILE A 39 -1.26 30.11 2.98
CA ILE A 39 -1.20 31.26 2.09
C ILE A 39 -2.10 32.39 2.64
N THR A 40 -3.30 32.08 3.09
CA THR A 40 -4.23 33.10 3.64
C THR A 40 -3.69 33.71 4.92
N ILE A 41 -3.06 32.94 5.81
CA ILE A 41 -2.41 33.46 7.02
C ILE A 41 -1.26 34.42 6.66
N VAL A 42 -0.38 34.00 5.74
CA VAL A 42 0.76 34.84 5.28
C VAL A 42 0.25 36.13 4.66
N LEU A 43 -0.77 36.04 3.81
CA LEU A 43 -1.38 37.20 3.15
C LEU A 43 -2.00 38.17 4.19
N MET A 44 -2.72 37.65 5.18
CA MET A 44 -3.29 38.46 6.25
C MET A 44 -2.21 39.14 7.09
N MET A 45 -1.12 38.44 7.43
CA MET A 45 0.00 39.04 8.14
C MET A 45 0.66 40.16 7.33
N LEU A 46 0.81 39.98 6.01
CA LEU A 46 1.32 41.04 5.13
C LEU A 46 0.38 42.26 5.06
N ILE A 47 -0.92 42.02 4.88
CA ILE A 47 -1.93 43.10 4.84
C ILE A 47 -1.95 43.85 6.18
N GLY A 48 -1.95 43.16 7.29
CA GLY A 48 -1.94 43.74 8.63
C GLY A 48 -0.69 44.58 8.86
N THR A 49 0.48 44.03 8.59
CA THR A 49 1.77 44.72 8.77
C THR A 49 1.85 45.98 7.91
N LEU A 50 1.55 45.86 6.61
CA LEU A 50 1.58 47.01 5.71
C LEU A 50 0.53 48.07 6.10
N GLY A 51 -0.67 47.65 6.51
CA GLY A 51 -1.70 48.55 6.97
C GLY A 51 -1.27 49.35 8.21
N TYR A 52 -0.66 48.74 9.21
CA TYR A 52 -0.17 49.43 10.39
C TYR A 52 1.04 50.33 10.08
N VAL A 53 1.92 49.97 9.15
CA VAL A 53 3.00 50.84 8.70
C VAL A 53 2.47 52.09 7.98
N PHE A 54 1.58 51.92 7.00
CA PHE A 54 1.15 53.04 6.15
C PHE A 54 0.01 53.89 6.75
N ILE A 55 -0.90 53.27 7.53
CA ILE A 55 -2.05 53.96 8.10
C ILE A 55 -1.82 54.46 9.50
N ALA A 56 -1.15 53.64 10.34
CA ALA A 56 -0.88 53.97 11.74
C ALA A 56 0.51 54.60 11.97
N GLY A 57 1.43 54.50 10.95
CA GLY A 57 2.76 55.07 11.04
C GLY A 57 3.74 54.28 11.95
N PHE A 58 3.48 53.01 12.19
CA PHE A 58 4.30 52.15 13.05
C PHE A 58 5.60 51.74 12.37
N SER A 59 6.63 51.48 13.19
CA SER A 59 7.82 50.79 12.68
C SER A 59 7.44 49.39 12.11
N LEU A 60 8.27 48.84 11.20
CA LEU A 60 8.01 47.52 10.60
C LEU A 60 7.85 46.41 11.67
N VAL A 61 8.69 46.48 12.73
CA VAL A 61 8.66 45.50 13.81
C VAL A 61 7.39 45.64 14.65
N ASP A 62 7.05 46.88 15.03
CA ASP A 62 5.84 47.16 15.81
C ASP A 62 4.57 46.83 15.03
N ALA A 63 4.55 47.13 13.74
CA ALA A 63 3.47 46.82 12.82
C ALA A 63 3.26 45.31 12.70
N PHE A 64 4.33 44.54 12.51
CA PHE A 64 4.28 43.07 12.45
C PHE A 64 3.77 42.47 13.76
N TYR A 65 4.31 42.98 14.90
CA TYR A 65 3.86 42.54 16.21
C TYR A 65 2.39 42.87 16.48
N GLN A 66 1.95 44.11 16.15
CA GLN A 66 0.54 44.51 16.29
C GLN A 66 -0.37 43.67 15.40
N ALA A 67 0.03 43.42 14.15
CA ALA A 67 -0.72 42.56 13.24
C ALA A 67 -0.84 41.13 13.77
N GLY A 68 0.25 40.57 14.29
CA GLY A 68 0.26 39.26 14.90
C GLY A 68 -0.65 39.13 16.10
N MET A 69 -0.56 40.09 17.04
CA MET A 69 -1.42 40.13 18.22
C MET A 69 -2.91 40.25 17.87
N THR A 70 -3.21 41.05 16.87
CA THR A 70 -4.60 41.28 16.43
C THR A 70 -5.14 40.05 15.71
N PHE A 71 -4.35 39.47 14.77
CA PHE A 71 -4.75 38.30 13.99
C PHE A 71 -4.92 37.05 14.87
N THR A 72 -4.03 36.84 15.84
CA THR A 72 -4.11 35.69 16.75
C THR A 72 -5.11 35.88 17.88
N THR A 73 -5.83 37.01 17.90
CA THR A 73 -6.85 37.34 18.92
C THR A 73 -6.31 37.44 20.36
N VAL A 74 -4.99 37.62 20.54
CA VAL A 74 -4.37 37.78 21.85
C VAL A 74 -4.70 39.14 22.46
N GLY A 75 -4.60 40.22 21.66
CA GLY A 75 -5.11 41.55 21.95
C GLY A 75 -4.68 42.19 23.28
N PHE A 76 -3.39 42.09 23.62
CA PHE A 76 -2.87 42.64 24.90
C PHE A 76 -3.14 44.15 25.03
N THR A 77 -2.57 44.92 24.09
CA THR A 77 -2.68 46.39 24.06
C THR A 77 -2.16 46.94 22.73
N GLU A 78 -2.45 48.19 22.45
CA GLU A 78 -1.85 48.90 21.32
C GLU A 78 -0.36 49.16 21.62
N VAL A 79 0.54 48.85 20.67
CA VAL A 79 2.00 49.04 20.80
C VAL A 79 2.34 50.53 20.91
N ALA A 80 1.58 51.38 20.20
CA ALA A 80 1.63 52.83 20.23
C ALA A 80 0.23 53.44 19.99
N PRO A 81 0.00 54.69 20.32
CA PRO A 81 -1.30 55.36 20.08
C PRO A 81 -1.69 55.28 18.58
N ILE A 82 -2.83 54.71 18.31
CA ILE A 82 -3.34 54.52 16.93
C ILE A 82 -4.16 55.71 16.50
N SER A 83 -3.93 56.22 15.29
CA SER A 83 -4.72 57.31 14.67
C SER A 83 -6.18 56.86 14.46
N PRO A 84 -7.15 57.79 14.33
CA PRO A 84 -8.55 57.45 14.06
C PRO A 84 -8.71 56.56 12.82
N ALA A 85 -7.93 56.81 11.74
CA ALA A 85 -7.92 55.98 10.55
C ALA A 85 -7.37 54.56 10.84
N GLY A 86 -6.32 54.46 11.67
CA GLY A 86 -5.75 53.18 12.10
C GLY A 86 -6.72 52.35 12.91
N ARG A 87 -7.59 52.99 13.74
CA ARG A 87 -8.62 52.26 14.49
C ARG A 87 -9.69 51.65 13.58
N ILE A 88 -10.10 52.39 12.53
CA ILE A 88 -11.02 51.83 11.53
C ILE A 88 -10.40 50.66 10.81
N PHE A 89 -9.12 50.80 10.40
CA PHE A 89 -8.36 49.70 9.79
C PHE A 89 -8.28 48.48 10.72
N THR A 90 -7.99 48.67 12.01
CA THR A 90 -7.92 47.60 13.00
C THR A 90 -9.25 46.83 13.09
N VAL A 91 -10.38 47.54 13.12
CA VAL A 91 -11.70 46.88 13.17
C VAL A 91 -11.94 46.03 11.90
N LEU A 92 -11.63 46.57 10.73
CA LEU A 92 -11.74 45.79 9.48
C LEU A 92 -10.80 44.60 9.45
N PHE A 93 -9.57 44.79 9.94
CA PHE A 93 -8.57 43.74 10.03
C PHE A 93 -8.98 42.60 10.99
N ILE A 94 -9.61 42.95 12.13
CA ILE A 94 -10.17 41.96 13.07
C ILE A 94 -11.28 41.13 12.38
N LEU A 95 -12.20 41.77 11.68
CA LEU A 95 -13.28 41.06 10.98
C LEU A 95 -12.74 40.10 9.90
N MET A 96 -11.79 40.58 9.08
CA MET A 96 -11.13 39.74 8.08
C MET A 96 -10.31 38.63 8.72
N GLY A 97 -9.59 38.92 9.81
CA GLY A 97 -8.81 37.97 10.59
C GLY A 97 -9.67 36.86 11.17
N PHE A 98 -10.81 37.21 11.75
CA PHE A 98 -11.76 36.22 12.28
C PHE A 98 -12.32 35.30 11.20
N GLY A 99 -12.67 35.86 10.03
CA GLY A 99 -13.09 35.08 8.86
C GLY A 99 -12.02 34.09 8.40
N THR A 100 -10.76 34.57 8.29
CA THR A 100 -9.61 33.74 7.92
C THR A 100 -9.35 32.66 8.93
N PHE A 101 -9.36 32.98 10.23
CA PHE A 101 -9.18 32.02 11.30
C PHE A 101 -10.25 30.92 11.28
N SER A 102 -11.52 31.31 11.12
CA SER A 102 -12.65 30.37 11.02
C SER A 102 -12.51 29.44 9.82
N PHE A 103 -12.07 29.96 8.68
CA PHE A 103 -11.77 29.16 7.49
C PHE A 103 -10.64 28.16 7.76
N CYS A 104 -9.52 28.60 8.34
CA CYS A 104 -8.40 27.72 8.67
C CYS A 104 -8.82 26.62 9.65
N LEU A 105 -9.58 26.97 10.67
CA LEU A 105 -10.10 26.00 11.65
C LEU A 105 -11.02 24.97 10.96
N GLY A 106 -11.87 25.41 10.04
CA GLY A 106 -12.73 24.53 9.23
C GLY A 106 -11.94 23.48 8.47
N VAL A 107 -10.84 23.88 7.80
CA VAL A 107 -9.95 22.96 7.08
C VAL A 107 -9.28 21.96 8.03
N VAL A 108 -8.79 22.41 9.19
CA VAL A 108 -8.19 21.52 10.21
C VAL A 108 -9.21 20.49 10.69
N VAL A 109 -10.43 20.93 11.03
CA VAL A 109 -11.50 20.03 11.48
C VAL A 109 -11.87 19.02 10.40
N GLU A 110 -11.92 19.45 9.12
CA GLU A 110 -12.22 18.57 8.00
C GLU A 110 -11.14 17.48 7.83
N VAL A 111 -9.85 17.85 7.91
CA VAL A 111 -8.75 16.91 7.84
C VAL A 111 -8.78 15.90 8.99
N ILE A 112 -9.09 16.37 10.21
CA ILE A 112 -9.22 15.49 11.39
C ILE A 112 -10.43 14.55 11.23
N LYS A 113 -11.59 15.06 10.81
CA LYS A 113 -12.80 14.24 10.60
C LYS A 113 -12.61 13.15 9.53
N LYS A 114 -11.88 13.44 8.47
CA LYS A 114 -11.54 12.46 7.44
C LYS A 114 -10.55 11.40 7.95
N GLY A 115 -10.02 11.53 9.15
CA GLY A 115 -9.03 10.60 9.72
C GLY A 115 -7.72 10.53 8.92
N THR A 116 -7.51 11.50 8.03
CA THR A 116 -6.39 11.50 7.06
C THR A 116 -5.04 11.32 7.76
N LEU A 117 -4.81 12.03 8.85
CA LEU A 117 -3.54 11.95 9.58
C LEU A 117 -3.33 10.60 10.26
N GLN A 118 -4.37 10.03 10.87
CA GLN A 118 -4.30 8.73 11.53
C GLN A 118 -4.11 7.59 10.50
N ASN A 119 -4.82 7.68 9.38
CA ASN A 119 -4.70 6.71 8.29
C ASN A 119 -3.30 6.76 7.66
N LEU A 120 -2.72 7.96 7.50
CA LEU A 120 -1.35 8.16 7.03
C LEU A 120 -0.32 7.47 7.93
N LEU A 121 -0.39 7.74 9.22
CA LEU A 121 0.54 7.14 10.18
C LEU A 121 0.38 5.62 10.24
N ARG A 122 -0.84 5.12 10.10
CA ARG A 122 -1.12 3.69 10.03
C ARG A 122 -0.57 3.08 8.74
N GLU A 123 -0.80 3.72 7.60
CA GLU A 123 -0.29 3.29 6.29
C GLU A 123 1.25 3.28 6.27
N GLN A 124 1.90 4.34 6.75
CA GLN A 124 3.37 4.37 6.84
C GLN A 124 3.94 3.25 7.71
N ARG A 125 3.33 3.00 8.87
CA ARG A 125 3.74 1.87 9.72
C ARG A 125 3.56 0.53 8.99
N MET A 126 2.45 0.37 8.27
CA MET A 126 2.17 -0.82 7.48
C MET A 126 3.23 -1.02 6.39
N ILE A 127 3.52 0.00 5.58
CA ILE A 127 4.54 -0.04 4.52
C ILE A 127 5.94 -0.36 5.10
N ASN A 128 6.31 0.27 6.22
CA ASN A 128 7.58 -0.01 6.89
C ASN A 128 7.68 -1.45 7.43
N ASN A 129 6.56 -2.03 7.87
CA ASN A 129 6.52 -3.42 8.29
C ASN A 129 6.60 -4.37 7.09
N ILE A 130 5.90 -4.05 6.00
CA ILE A 130 5.95 -4.80 4.74
C ILE A 130 7.37 -4.80 4.15
N ALA A 131 8.08 -3.66 4.22
CA ALA A 131 9.46 -3.55 3.74
C ALA A 131 10.46 -4.49 4.44
N ARG A 132 10.10 -5.03 5.60
CA ARG A 132 10.91 -6.03 6.33
C ARG A 132 10.62 -7.46 5.89
N LEU A 133 9.56 -7.68 5.12
CA LEU A 133 9.19 -9.00 4.63
C LEU A 133 10.15 -9.45 3.54
N LYS A 134 10.44 -10.75 3.54
CA LYS A 134 11.25 -11.42 2.51
C LYS A 134 10.51 -12.65 2.02
N ASN A 135 10.59 -12.90 0.73
CA ASN A 135 9.95 -14.06 0.11
C ASN A 135 8.44 -14.17 0.41
N HIS A 136 7.78 -13.02 0.58
CA HIS A 136 6.35 -12.96 0.85
C HIS A 136 5.52 -13.09 -0.42
N TYR A 137 4.22 -13.33 -0.23
CA TYR A 137 3.23 -13.42 -1.31
C TYR A 137 2.43 -12.13 -1.37
N ILE A 138 2.16 -11.63 -2.58
CA ILE A 138 1.27 -10.50 -2.82
C ILE A 138 -0.02 -11.05 -3.39
N ILE A 139 -1.15 -10.82 -2.71
CA ILE A 139 -2.48 -11.24 -3.13
C ILE A 139 -3.24 -10.00 -3.58
N CYS A 140 -3.61 -9.98 -4.85
CA CYS A 140 -4.32 -8.88 -5.49
C CYS A 140 -5.80 -9.19 -5.58
N TYR A 141 -6.61 -8.25 -5.15
CA TYR A 141 -8.07 -8.29 -5.02
C TYR A 141 -8.60 -9.22 -3.93
N ASN A 142 -9.32 -8.59 -3.00
CA ASN A 142 -9.97 -9.30 -1.90
C ASN A 142 -11.32 -9.85 -2.36
N ASN A 143 -11.49 -11.14 -2.20
CA ASN A 143 -12.74 -11.85 -2.44
C ASN A 143 -12.80 -13.10 -1.54
N ILE A 144 -13.80 -13.95 -1.73
CA ILE A 144 -13.97 -15.18 -0.95
C ILE A 144 -12.75 -16.10 -1.06
N TYR A 145 -12.10 -16.16 -2.22
CA TYR A 145 -10.89 -16.96 -2.44
C TYR A 145 -9.69 -16.39 -1.70
N CYS A 146 -9.57 -15.06 -1.65
CA CYS A 146 -8.52 -14.38 -0.88
C CYS A 146 -8.65 -14.70 0.61
N ALA A 147 -9.85 -14.67 1.17
CA ALA A 147 -10.07 -14.94 2.58
C ALA A 147 -9.64 -16.38 2.96
N GLU A 148 -10.00 -17.37 2.15
CA GLU A 148 -9.61 -18.75 2.38
C GLU A 148 -8.10 -18.97 2.18
N LEU A 149 -7.53 -18.40 1.11
CA LEU A 149 -6.09 -18.45 0.85
C LEU A 149 -5.29 -17.82 2.00
N ALA A 150 -5.73 -16.67 2.51
CA ALA A 150 -5.11 -16.00 3.63
C ALA A 150 -5.15 -16.83 4.92
N LYS A 151 -6.22 -17.59 5.13
CA LYS A 151 -6.33 -18.53 6.26
C LYS A 151 -5.27 -19.63 6.12
N GLN A 152 -5.16 -20.25 4.95
CA GLN A 152 -4.17 -21.30 4.68
C GLN A 152 -2.73 -20.77 4.81
N PHE A 153 -2.46 -19.55 4.34
CA PHE A 153 -1.15 -18.94 4.47
C PHE A 153 -0.75 -18.69 5.93
N ARG A 154 -1.70 -18.25 6.77
CA ARG A 154 -1.44 -18.11 8.21
C ARG A 154 -1.14 -19.43 8.88
N GLU A 155 -1.92 -20.46 8.58
CA GLU A 155 -1.72 -21.80 9.15
C GLU A 155 -0.36 -22.38 8.79
N ASN A 156 0.14 -22.06 7.61
CA ASN A 156 1.46 -22.48 7.13
C ASN A 156 2.57 -21.45 7.41
N HIS A 157 2.30 -20.41 8.20
CA HIS A 157 3.27 -19.34 8.53
C HIS A 157 3.89 -18.64 7.32
N LEU A 158 3.19 -18.58 6.20
CA LEU A 158 3.63 -17.89 4.99
C LEU A 158 3.31 -16.41 5.09
N PRO A 159 4.31 -15.50 4.95
CA PRO A 159 4.06 -14.07 4.98
C PRO A 159 3.37 -13.62 3.69
N PHE A 160 2.32 -12.80 3.82
CA PHE A 160 1.58 -12.27 2.68
C PHE A 160 1.06 -10.86 2.90
N VAL A 161 0.81 -10.16 1.81
CA VAL A 161 0.23 -8.81 1.74
C VAL A 161 -0.99 -8.86 0.83
N VAL A 162 -2.12 -8.31 1.27
CA VAL A 162 -3.34 -8.20 0.47
C VAL A 162 -3.45 -6.78 -0.10
N ILE A 163 -3.70 -6.66 -1.40
CA ILE A 163 -3.93 -5.38 -2.08
C ILE A 163 -5.34 -5.37 -2.65
N ASP A 164 -6.11 -4.33 -2.33
CA ASP A 164 -7.47 -4.17 -2.85
C ASP A 164 -7.85 -2.67 -2.89
N PRO A 165 -8.56 -2.20 -3.93
CA PRO A 165 -8.98 -0.80 -4.03
C PRO A 165 -10.09 -0.40 -3.04
N ASN A 166 -10.73 -1.35 -2.36
CA ASN A 166 -11.82 -1.07 -1.44
C ASN A 166 -11.34 -0.23 -0.24
N PRO A 167 -11.89 0.97 -0.02
CA PRO A 167 -11.51 1.82 1.11
C PRO A 167 -11.80 1.19 2.48
N ASN A 168 -12.70 0.21 2.53
CA ASN A 168 -13.02 -0.53 3.75
C ASN A 168 -12.09 -1.74 4.00
N LEU A 169 -11.04 -1.90 3.20
CA LEU A 169 -10.11 -3.03 3.31
C LEU A 169 -9.53 -3.17 4.73
N ALA A 170 -9.32 -2.06 5.44
CA ALA A 170 -8.81 -2.09 6.80
C ALA A 170 -9.73 -2.87 7.76
N LYS A 171 -11.05 -2.69 7.64
CA LYS A 171 -12.05 -3.42 8.41
C LYS A 171 -12.11 -4.89 8.00
N ILE A 172 -12.12 -5.15 6.71
CA ILE A 172 -12.09 -6.51 6.15
C ILE A 172 -10.83 -7.26 6.58
N ALA A 173 -9.68 -6.58 6.61
CA ALA A 173 -8.42 -7.14 7.06
C ALA A 173 -8.44 -7.52 8.54
N GLU A 174 -9.11 -6.74 9.37
CA GLU A 174 -9.31 -7.07 10.78
C GLU A 174 -10.21 -8.30 10.96
N GLU A 175 -11.34 -8.35 10.25
CA GLU A 175 -12.29 -9.47 10.27
C GLU A 175 -11.64 -10.78 9.78
N ASN A 176 -10.88 -10.73 8.67
CA ASN A 176 -10.20 -11.88 8.08
C ASN A 176 -8.79 -12.12 8.62
N ARG A 177 -8.33 -11.30 9.58
CA ARG A 177 -7.00 -11.37 10.21
C ARG A 177 -5.85 -11.30 9.18
N TYR A 178 -5.93 -10.38 8.21
CA TYR A 178 -4.81 -10.13 7.30
C TYR A 178 -3.69 -9.40 8.05
N PRO A 179 -2.47 -9.93 8.08
CA PRO A 179 -1.37 -9.30 8.81
C PRO A 179 -0.91 -8.01 8.16
N TYR A 180 -0.96 -7.94 6.82
CA TYR A 180 -0.55 -6.80 6.03
C TYR A 180 -1.53 -6.59 4.88
N PHE A 181 -1.86 -5.31 4.64
CA PHE A 181 -2.76 -4.93 3.56
C PHE A 181 -2.42 -3.54 3.02
N ILE A 182 -2.78 -3.26 1.77
CA ILE A 182 -2.62 -1.97 1.11
C ILE A 182 -3.90 -1.66 0.37
N VAL A 183 -4.44 -0.46 0.63
CA VAL A 183 -5.59 0.06 -0.11
C VAL A 183 -5.10 0.73 -1.38
N GLY A 184 -5.48 0.21 -2.53
CA GLY A 184 -5.09 0.75 -3.83
C GLY A 184 -5.30 -0.25 -4.96
N GLU A 185 -5.19 0.25 -6.18
CA GLU A 185 -5.31 -0.56 -7.38
C GLU A 185 -4.05 -1.42 -7.59
N PRO A 186 -4.19 -2.77 -7.65
CA PRO A 186 -3.02 -3.65 -7.79
C PRO A 186 -2.26 -3.50 -9.11
N HIS A 187 -2.91 -3.01 -10.17
CA HIS A 187 -2.29 -2.76 -11.46
C HIS A 187 -1.49 -1.43 -11.52
N VAL A 188 -1.52 -0.64 -10.45
CA VAL A 188 -0.75 0.60 -10.33
C VAL A 188 0.61 0.29 -9.72
N GLU A 189 1.68 0.71 -10.39
CA GLU A 189 3.06 0.44 -9.99
C GLU A 189 3.37 0.88 -8.56
N THR A 190 2.97 2.10 -8.18
CA THR A 190 3.20 2.62 -6.82
C THR A 190 2.55 1.76 -5.74
N THR A 191 1.40 1.15 -6.01
CA THR A 191 0.73 0.24 -5.08
C THR A 191 1.52 -1.06 -4.90
N MET A 192 2.05 -1.62 -6.00
CA MET A 192 2.90 -2.81 -5.94
C MET A 192 4.24 -2.52 -5.23
N LEU A 193 4.80 -1.33 -5.42
CA LEU A 193 6.02 -0.92 -4.70
C LEU A 193 5.76 -0.75 -3.19
N LYS A 194 4.59 -0.26 -2.78
CA LYS A 194 4.16 -0.26 -1.36
C LYS A 194 4.12 -1.67 -0.78
N ALA A 195 3.75 -2.67 -1.58
CA ALA A 195 3.76 -4.07 -1.19
C ALA A 195 5.15 -4.72 -1.22
N HIS A 196 6.20 -3.94 -1.46
CA HIS A 196 7.60 -4.39 -1.51
C HIS A 196 7.80 -5.51 -2.54
N LEU A 197 7.33 -5.25 -3.77
CA LEU A 197 7.39 -6.20 -4.88
C LEU A 197 8.82 -6.71 -5.13
N SER A 198 9.84 -5.87 -4.92
CA SER A 198 11.25 -6.24 -5.12
C SER A 198 11.67 -7.48 -4.34
N SER A 199 11.12 -7.71 -3.15
CA SER A 199 11.42 -8.83 -2.25
C SER A 199 10.36 -9.93 -2.23
N ALA A 200 9.29 -9.79 -3.02
CA ALA A 200 8.24 -10.79 -3.09
C ALA A 200 8.70 -12.07 -3.78
N LYS A 201 8.14 -13.20 -3.37
CA LYS A 201 8.33 -14.51 -4.01
C LYS A 201 7.32 -14.73 -5.13
N SER A 202 6.08 -14.33 -4.89
CA SER A 202 4.97 -14.64 -5.79
C SER A 202 3.92 -13.53 -5.77
N VAL A 203 3.24 -13.36 -6.90
CA VAL A 203 2.08 -12.49 -7.06
C VAL A 203 0.88 -13.35 -7.46
N ILE A 204 -0.21 -13.23 -6.72
CA ILE A 204 -1.45 -13.97 -6.94
C ILE A 204 -2.54 -12.94 -7.27
N THR A 205 -3.08 -12.99 -8.47
CA THR A 205 -4.19 -12.11 -8.85
C THR A 205 -5.50 -12.89 -8.88
N LEU A 206 -6.47 -12.38 -8.13
CA LEU A 206 -7.79 -13.00 -7.96
C LEU A 206 -8.90 -12.13 -8.58
N SER A 207 -8.55 -11.18 -9.47
CA SER A 207 -9.55 -10.37 -10.16
C SER A 207 -10.45 -11.22 -11.05
N PRO A 208 -11.76 -11.02 -11.00
CA PRO A 208 -12.67 -11.62 -11.98
C PRO A 208 -12.55 -10.98 -13.37
N ASN A 209 -11.87 -9.83 -13.47
CA ASN A 209 -11.70 -9.08 -14.70
C ASN A 209 -10.38 -9.46 -15.39
N LEU A 210 -10.47 -9.90 -16.65
CA LEU A 210 -9.32 -10.26 -17.45
C LEU A 210 -8.35 -9.09 -17.65
N ALA A 211 -8.84 -7.86 -17.83
CA ALA A 211 -8.00 -6.69 -18.06
C ALA A 211 -7.09 -6.39 -16.86
N ASP A 212 -7.59 -6.53 -15.63
CA ASP A 212 -6.83 -6.36 -14.42
C ASP A 212 -5.72 -7.42 -14.30
N ASN A 213 -6.08 -8.68 -14.59
CA ASN A 213 -5.11 -9.78 -14.58
C ASN A 213 -3.98 -9.55 -15.60
N ILE A 214 -4.33 -9.11 -16.81
CA ILE A 214 -3.36 -8.73 -17.85
C ILE A 214 -2.46 -7.61 -17.38
N ALA A 215 -3.03 -6.54 -16.82
CA ALA A 215 -2.30 -5.37 -16.36
C ALA A 215 -1.31 -5.74 -15.25
N ILE A 216 -1.74 -6.52 -14.25
CA ILE A 216 -0.89 -6.97 -13.15
C ILE A 216 0.26 -7.86 -13.65
N ILE A 217 -0.04 -8.86 -14.48
CA ILE A 217 1.00 -9.76 -15.01
C ILE A 217 2.04 -8.96 -15.82
N SER A 218 1.57 -8.05 -16.67
CA SER A 218 2.43 -7.20 -17.49
C SER A 218 3.33 -6.30 -16.63
N LEU A 219 2.75 -5.65 -15.62
CA LEU A 219 3.49 -4.82 -14.67
C LEU A 219 4.58 -5.62 -13.95
N VAL A 220 4.23 -6.77 -13.39
CA VAL A 220 5.18 -7.61 -12.66
C VAL A 220 6.30 -8.12 -13.56
N ARG A 221 6.01 -8.50 -14.81
CA ARG A 221 7.03 -8.95 -15.78
C ARG A 221 7.92 -7.81 -16.27
N LEU A 222 7.39 -6.61 -16.44
CA LEU A 222 8.19 -5.41 -16.76
C LEU A 222 9.13 -5.08 -15.61
N TYR A 223 8.62 -5.00 -14.40
CA TYR A 223 9.41 -4.72 -13.20
C TYR A 223 10.50 -5.76 -12.94
N GLU A 224 10.22 -7.04 -13.20
CA GLU A 224 11.21 -8.13 -13.15
C GLU A 224 12.40 -7.88 -14.08
N LYS A 225 12.12 -7.41 -15.31
CA LYS A 225 13.17 -7.06 -16.29
C LYS A 225 13.99 -5.85 -15.86
N GLU A 226 13.33 -4.82 -15.32
CA GLU A 226 13.99 -3.61 -14.83
C GLU A 226 14.93 -3.90 -13.67
N LEU A 227 14.52 -4.75 -12.73
CA LEU A 227 15.36 -5.21 -11.64
C LEU A 227 16.50 -6.14 -12.10
N GLY A 228 16.42 -6.73 -13.29
CA GLY A 228 17.35 -7.77 -13.74
C GLY A 228 17.36 -8.98 -12.82
N ARG A 229 16.18 -9.40 -12.36
CA ARG A 229 16.00 -10.47 -11.37
C ARG A 229 16.44 -11.82 -11.96
N ILE A 230 17.23 -12.60 -11.22
CA ILE A 230 17.73 -13.91 -11.66
C ILE A 230 16.61 -14.96 -11.55
N THR A 231 15.87 -14.94 -10.44
CA THR A 231 14.73 -15.85 -10.21
C THR A 231 13.44 -15.13 -10.55
N PRO A 232 12.71 -15.58 -11.59
CA PRO A 232 11.45 -14.96 -11.96
C PRO A 232 10.41 -15.00 -10.84
N TYR A 233 9.50 -14.02 -10.82
CA TYR A 233 8.33 -14.10 -9.94
C TYR A 233 7.44 -15.28 -10.34
N SER A 234 6.96 -16.01 -9.34
CA SER A 234 5.84 -16.93 -9.56
C SER A 234 4.55 -16.12 -9.65
N ILE A 235 3.90 -16.12 -10.81
CA ILE A 235 2.64 -15.41 -11.01
C ILE A 235 1.51 -16.41 -11.17
N MET A 236 0.53 -16.33 -10.28
CA MET A 236 -0.70 -17.11 -10.34
C MET A 236 -1.87 -16.18 -10.64
N ALA A 237 -2.75 -16.58 -11.54
CA ALA A 237 -3.96 -15.85 -11.89
C ALA A 237 -5.19 -16.79 -11.86
N ASN A 238 -6.37 -16.21 -11.78
CA ASN A 238 -7.62 -16.93 -11.96
C ASN A 238 -8.23 -16.64 -13.34
N SER A 239 -8.83 -17.64 -13.97
CA SER A 239 -9.67 -17.48 -15.14
C SER A 239 -10.52 -18.73 -15.34
N ASP A 240 -11.79 -18.54 -15.63
CA ASP A 240 -12.73 -19.64 -15.94
C ASP A 240 -12.86 -19.88 -17.46
N ASP A 241 -12.36 -18.97 -18.29
CA ASP A 241 -12.34 -19.08 -19.74
C ASP A 241 -11.02 -19.69 -20.26
N ASP A 242 -11.12 -20.65 -21.19
CA ASP A 242 -9.94 -21.33 -21.74
C ASP A 242 -9.12 -20.43 -22.67
N SER A 243 -9.77 -19.52 -23.41
CA SER A 243 -9.09 -18.56 -24.29
C SER A 243 -8.28 -17.56 -23.47
N ASP A 244 -8.84 -17.07 -22.37
CA ASP A 244 -8.18 -16.14 -21.44
C ASP A 244 -7.04 -16.82 -20.68
N THR A 245 -7.22 -18.09 -20.31
CA THR A 245 -6.15 -18.91 -19.72
C THR A 245 -4.93 -18.97 -20.64
N GLN A 246 -5.12 -19.20 -21.94
CA GLN A 246 -4.01 -19.22 -22.89
C GLN A 246 -3.35 -17.85 -23.07
N ARG A 247 -4.13 -16.77 -23.07
CA ARG A 247 -3.62 -15.39 -23.15
C ARG A 247 -2.77 -15.04 -21.94
N LEU A 248 -3.26 -15.29 -20.71
CA LEU A 248 -2.56 -15.02 -19.48
C LEU A 248 -1.24 -15.82 -19.36
N LYS A 249 -1.24 -17.09 -19.81
CA LYS A 249 0.00 -17.89 -19.89
C LYS A 249 1.03 -17.28 -20.86
N LYS A 250 0.59 -16.85 -22.04
CA LYS A 250 1.49 -16.18 -23.01
C LYS A 250 2.06 -14.88 -22.49
N LEU A 251 1.34 -14.15 -21.63
CA LEU A 251 1.80 -12.94 -20.97
C LEU A 251 2.78 -13.22 -19.82
N GLY A 252 2.90 -14.48 -19.41
CA GLY A 252 3.89 -14.88 -18.42
C GLY A 252 3.32 -15.34 -17.08
N ALA A 253 2.02 -15.61 -16.96
CA ALA A 253 1.50 -16.29 -15.78
C ALA A 253 2.06 -17.73 -15.72
N ASN A 254 2.56 -18.13 -14.55
CA ASN A 254 3.11 -19.48 -14.33
C ASN A 254 1.99 -20.50 -14.13
N SER A 255 0.95 -20.10 -13.38
CA SER A 255 -0.19 -20.96 -13.07
C SER A 255 -1.49 -20.18 -13.21
N ILE A 256 -2.51 -20.84 -13.75
CA ILE A 256 -3.85 -20.27 -13.83
C ILE A 256 -4.82 -21.29 -13.25
N VAL A 257 -5.61 -20.81 -12.32
CA VAL A 257 -6.61 -21.60 -11.61
C VAL A 257 -7.98 -21.17 -12.08
N SER A 258 -8.83 -22.16 -12.40
CA SER A 258 -10.25 -21.93 -12.65
C SER A 258 -11.05 -22.41 -11.45
N PRO A 259 -11.47 -21.50 -10.56
CA PRO A 259 -12.21 -21.87 -9.36
C PRO A 259 -13.51 -22.60 -9.66
N SER A 260 -14.23 -22.15 -10.69
CA SER A 260 -15.51 -22.76 -11.10
C SER A 260 -15.33 -24.19 -11.60
N LYS A 261 -14.29 -24.45 -12.42
CA LYS A 261 -13.98 -25.80 -12.91
C LYS A 261 -13.56 -26.73 -11.80
N LEU A 262 -12.71 -26.24 -10.87
CA LEU A 262 -12.28 -27.02 -9.70
C LEU A 262 -13.47 -27.38 -8.81
N ALA A 263 -14.36 -26.43 -8.54
CA ALA A 263 -15.59 -26.68 -7.78
C ALA A 263 -16.49 -27.71 -8.49
N ALA A 264 -16.71 -27.54 -9.78
CA ALA A 264 -17.53 -28.48 -10.56
C ALA A 264 -16.93 -29.89 -10.61
N GLN A 265 -15.61 -30.01 -10.77
CA GLN A 265 -14.90 -31.30 -10.74
C GLN A 265 -15.03 -31.97 -9.37
N ARG A 266 -14.90 -31.20 -8.28
CA ARG A 266 -15.06 -31.72 -6.92
C ARG A 266 -16.49 -32.18 -6.66
N LEU A 267 -17.49 -31.36 -7.03
CA LEU A 267 -18.91 -31.74 -6.91
C LEU A 267 -19.23 -33.01 -7.71
N SER A 268 -18.73 -33.11 -8.94
CA SER A 268 -18.88 -34.30 -9.76
C SER A 268 -18.23 -35.53 -9.12
N ALA A 269 -17.01 -35.40 -8.61
CA ALA A 269 -16.31 -36.50 -7.94
C ALA A 269 -17.05 -37.01 -6.70
N ILE A 270 -17.56 -36.10 -5.87
CA ILE A 270 -18.38 -36.44 -4.68
C ILE A 270 -19.68 -37.13 -5.09
N SER A 271 -20.33 -36.61 -6.14
CA SER A 271 -21.60 -37.19 -6.61
C SER A 271 -21.45 -38.61 -7.17
N VAL A 272 -20.33 -38.90 -7.88
CA VAL A 272 -20.05 -40.19 -8.48
C VAL A 272 -19.41 -41.17 -7.48
N ARG A 273 -18.60 -40.67 -6.55
CA ARG A 273 -17.86 -41.51 -5.58
C ARG A 273 -17.80 -40.82 -4.22
N PRO A 274 -18.87 -40.89 -3.41
CA PRO A 274 -18.97 -40.21 -2.11
C PRO A 274 -17.83 -40.55 -1.15
N ASP A 275 -17.35 -41.80 -1.17
CA ASP A 275 -16.28 -42.26 -0.28
C ASP A 275 -14.90 -41.66 -0.59
N MET A 276 -14.73 -41.10 -1.81
CA MET A 276 -13.46 -40.45 -2.21
C MET A 276 -13.26 -39.08 -1.56
N GLU A 277 -14.30 -38.43 -1.06
CA GLU A 277 -14.20 -37.12 -0.41
C GLU A 277 -13.34 -37.19 0.84
N ASN A 278 -13.60 -38.20 1.69
CA ASN A 278 -12.83 -38.41 2.92
C ASN A 278 -11.34 -38.65 2.65
N ILE A 279 -11.02 -39.29 1.52
CA ILE A 279 -9.63 -39.57 1.13
C ILE A 279 -8.94 -38.27 0.67
N LEU A 280 -9.58 -37.52 -0.26
CA LEU A 280 -9.00 -36.26 -0.76
C LEU A 280 -8.84 -35.21 0.33
N GLU A 281 -9.80 -35.09 1.26
CA GLU A 281 -9.74 -34.15 2.36
C GLU A 281 -8.61 -34.47 3.33
N ARG A 282 -8.42 -35.75 3.64
CA ARG A 282 -7.29 -36.21 4.47
C ARG A 282 -5.95 -35.96 3.79
N PHE A 283 -5.83 -36.20 2.49
CA PHE A 283 -4.57 -36.04 1.75
C PHE A 283 -4.16 -34.57 1.54
N LEU A 284 -5.14 -33.70 1.30
CA LEU A 284 -4.83 -32.32 0.89
C LEU A 284 -4.87 -31.30 2.04
N TYR A 285 -5.65 -31.56 3.11
CA TYR A 285 -5.98 -30.53 4.08
C TYR A 285 -5.78 -30.92 5.55
N GLN A 286 -5.57 -32.18 5.90
CA GLN A 286 -5.35 -32.60 7.30
C GLN A 286 -3.87 -32.72 7.63
N LYS A 287 -3.44 -31.98 8.67
CA LYS A 287 -2.05 -32.03 9.20
C LYS A 287 -1.64 -33.39 9.79
N ASP A 288 -2.59 -34.23 10.18
CA ASP A 288 -2.36 -35.54 10.78
C ASP A 288 -2.61 -36.69 9.77
N SER A 289 -2.41 -36.46 8.51
CA SER A 289 -2.48 -37.50 7.49
C SER A 289 -1.37 -38.52 7.71
N PRO A 290 -1.68 -39.82 7.69
CA PRO A 290 -0.65 -40.89 7.78
C PRO A 290 0.28 -40.91 6.54
N ILE A 291 -0.01 -40.10 5.54
CA ILE A 291 0.79 -39.93 4.32
C ILE A 291 1.12 -38.46 4.21
N ASP A 292 2.38 -38.12 4.39
CA ASP A 292 2.91 -36.78 4.17
C ASP A 292 3.44 -36.69 2.73
N ILE A 293 3.01 -35.66 2.00
CA ILE A 293 3.47 -35.39 0.63
C ILE A 293 4.35 -34.17 0.71
N GLU A 294 5.66 -34.37 0.64
CA GLU A 294 6.62 -33.30 0.56
C GLU A 294 7.13 -33.14 -0.87
N GLU A 295 7.20 -31.89 -1.35
CA GLU A 295 7.86 -31.53 -2.61
C GLU A 295 9.30 -31.13 -2.31
N ILE A 296 10.23 -31.96 -2.76
CA ILE A 296 11.66 -31.67 -2.64
C ILE A 296 12.18 -31.17 -3.98
N THR A 297 12.59 -29.90 -4.04
CA THR A 297 13.26 -29.36 -5.21
C THR A 297 14.72 -29.78 -5.21
N ILE A 298 15.12 -30.60 -6.19
CA ILE A 298 16.49 -31.05 -6.36
C ILE A 298 17.28 -30.01 -7.16
N PRO A 299 18.29 -29.34 -6.56
CA PRO A 299 19.12 -28.37 -7.28
C PRO A 299 19.85 -29.02 -8.46
N ASP A 300 20.14 -28.23 -9.51
CA ASP A 300 20.78 -28.69 -10.74
C ASP A 300 22.13 -29.39 -10.52
N PHE A 301 22.85 -29.08 -9.47
CA PHE A 301 24.15 -29.66 -9.10
C PHE A 301 24.08 -30.74 -8.01
N SER A 302 22.86 -31.20 -7.67
CA SER A 302 22.69 -32.23 -6.62
C SER A 302 23.15 -33.60 -7.10
N TRP A 303 23.87 -34.32 -6.25
CA TRP A 303 24.28 -35.69 -6.47
C TRP A 303 23.11 -36.67 -6.63
N VAL A 304 21.91 -36.28 -6.19
CA VAL A 304 20.67 -37.08 -6.25
C VAL A 304 20.02 -37.06 -7.63
N ARG A 305 20.32 -36.07 -8.50
CA ARG A 305 19.60 -35.76 -9.75
C ARG A 305 19.48 -36.94 -10.75
N PHE A 306 20.42 -37.85 -10.75
CA PHE A 306 20.43 -38.98 -11.70
C PHE A 306 20.35 -40.35 -11.01
N LYS A 307 19.93 -40.38 -9.73
CA LYS A 307 19.84 -41.64 -8.97
C LYS A 307 18.38 -42.06 -8.82
N ARG A 308 18.15 -43.37 -8.68
CA ARG A 308 16.86 -43.89 -8.35
C ARG A 308 16.56 -43.62 -6.88
N LEU A 309 15.29 -43.35 -6.52
CA LEU A 309 14.85 -43.05 -5.16
C LEU A 309 15.40 -44.03 -4.12
N LYS A 310 15.44 -45.33 -4.43
CA LYS A 310 15.99 -46.37 -3.55
C LYS A 310 17.52 -46.25 -3.31
N GLU A 311 18.24 -45.47 -4.13
CA GLU A 311 19.66 -45.25 -4.00
C GLU A 311 20.01 -43.98 -3.24
N THR A 312 18.99 -43.13 -2.94
CA THR A 312 19.18 -41.83 -2.31
C THR A 312 19.05 -41.87 -0.79
N ARG A 313 18.51 -42.95 -0.24
CA ARG A 313 18.19 -43.08 1.19
C ARG A 313 17.34 -41.92 1.75
N LEU A 314 16.54 -41.30 0.90
CA LEU A 314 15.50 -40.33 1.26
C LEU A 314 14.24 -41.07 1.72
#